data_48d5dc2bc3bf76622b4c3a5780de33ca
#
_entry.id   48d5dc2bc3bf76622b4c3a5780de33ca
#
_cell.length_a   1.000
_cell.length_b   1.000
_cell.length_c   1.000
_cell.angle_alpha   90.00
_cell.angle_beta   90.00
_cell.angle_gamma   90.00
#
_symmetry.space_group_name_H-M   'P 1'
#
loop_
_entity.id
_entity.type
_entity.pdbx_description
1 polymer ?
#
loop_
_entity_poly.entity_id
_entity_poly.type
_entity_poly.pdbx_seq_one_letter_code
_entity_poly.pdbx_strand_id
1 'polypeptide(L)'
;GRPVAIGQRPFDSPVDLVREANAIGGRHGLGMADQIENRIIEAKSRGIYEAPGMALLFIAYERLVSAVHNEDTIANYHLEGRRLGRLLYEGRWLDPQALMLRESLQKWVASAITGTVTLRLRRGDDYTIIDTSGLDTCLLITAPSSTTGC
;
A
#
# COMPACT_ATOMS: atom_id res chain seq x y z
N GLY A 1 1.96 -8.69 6.12
CA GLY A 1 1.76 -7.71 5.08
C GLY A 1 2.09 -8.14 3.66
N ARG A 2 1.83 -9.40 3.31
CA ARG A 2 2.01 -9.88 1.94
C ARG A 2 0.64 -10.18 1.33
N PRO A 3 0.30 -9.63 0.14
CA PRO A 3 -0.94 -9.96 -0.51
C PRO A 3 -0.94 -11.42 -0.97
N VAL A 4 -2.03 -12.13 -0.72
CA VAL A 4 -2.17 -13.58 -1.00
C VAL A 4 -3.38 -13.92 -1.85
N ALA A 5 -4.37 -13.03 -1.94
CA ALA A 5 -5.59 -13.27 -2.68
C ALA A 5 -6.19 -11.97 -3.24
N ILE A 6 -6.95 -12.08 -4.30
CA ILE A 6 -7.80 -11.02 -4.86
C ILE A 6 -9.21 -11.61 -5.05
N GLY A 7 -10.20 -10.98 -4.44
CA GLY A 7 -11.53 -11.55 -4.31
C GLY A 7 -11.47 -12.86 -3.51
N GLN A 8 -12.06 -13.90 -4.05
CA GLN A 8 -12.03 -15.25 -3.44
C GLN A 8 -10.93 -16.15 -4.00
N ARG A 9 -10.09 -15.62 -4.91
CA ARG A 9 -9.04 -16.38 -5.57
C ARG A 9 -7.70 -16.20 -4.86
N PRO A 10 -7.14 -17.27 -4.26
CA PRO A 10 -5.76 -17.27 -3.77
C PRO A 10 -4.75 -17.34 -4.93
N PHE A 11 -3.54 -16.86 -4.68
CA PHE A 11 -2.43 -16.89 -5.62
C PHE A 11 -1.18 -17.44 -4.95
N ASP A 12 -0.63 -18.50 -5.50
CA ASP A 12 0.67 -19.05 -5.08
C ASP A 12 1.84 -18.23 -5.63
N SER A 13 1.63 -17.65 -6.81
CA SER A 13 2.62 -16.80 -7.49
C SER A 13 2.34 -15.32 -7.24
N PRO A 14 3.28 -14.56 -6.65
CA PRO A 14 3.14 -13.12 -6.51
C PRO A 14 3.10 -12.41 -7.87
N VAL A 15 3.71 -12.98 -8.90
CA VAL A 15 3.66 -12.43 -10.27
C VAL A 15 2.24 -12.48 -10.82
N ASP A 16 1.54 -13.61 -10.65
CA ASP A 16 0.18 -13.75 -11.14
C ASP A 16 -0.81 -12.89 -10.36
N LEU A 17 -0.58 -12.72 -9.05
CA LEU A 17 -1.36 -11.78 -8.25
C LEU A 17 -1.20 -10.34 -8.75
N VAL A 18 0.02 -9.90 -9.03
CA VAL A 18 0.28 -8.55 -9.57
C VAL A 18 -0.31 -8.38 -10.96
N ARG A 19 -0.25 -9.42 -11.82
CA ARG A 19 -0.90 -9.39 -13.14
C ARG A 19 -2.41 -9.22 -13.04
N GLU A 20 -3.06 -9.95 -12.14
CA GLU A 20 -4.50 -9.80 -11.88
C GLU A 20 -4.83 -8.41 -11.35
N ALA A 21 -4.06 -7.91 -10.37
CA ALA A 21 -4.20 -6.56 -9.86
C ALA A 21 -4.05 -5.50 -10.97
N ASN A 22 -3.07 -5.67 -11.87
CA ASN A 22 -2.89 -4.81 -13.06
C ASN A 22 -4.10 -4.85 -13.99
N ALA A 23 -4.64 -6.04 -14.26
CA ALA A 23 -5.81 -6.19 -15.12
C ALA A 23 -7.05 -5.50 -14.52
N ILE A 24 -7.25 -5.62 -13.20
CA ILE A 24 -8.36 -4.97 -12.49
C ILE A 24 -8.18 -3.47 -12.46
N GLY A 25 -7.04 -2.98 -11.94
CA GLY A 25 -6.77 -1.54 -11.81
C GLY A 25 -6.76 -0.84 -13.18
N GLY A 26 -6.16 -1.46 -14.20
CA GLY A 26 -6.08 -0.91 -15.55
C GLY A 26 -7.43 -0.71 -16.22
N ARG A 27 -8.39 -1.64 -16.05
CA ARG A 27 -9.76 -1.46 -16.57
C ARG A 27 -10.48 -0.24 -16.00
N HIS A 28 -10.06 0.25 -14.84
CA HIS A 28 -10.66 1.40 -14.17
C HIS A 28 -9.82 2.67 -14.30
N GLY A 29 -8.64 2.60 -14.94
CA GLY A 29 -7.73 3.74 -15.08
C GLY A 29 -7.04 4.13 -13.77
N LEU A 30 -6.89 3.16 -12.85
CA LEU A 30 -6.23 3.38 -11.57
C LEU A 30 -4.71 3.47 -11.77
N GLY A 31 -4.05 4.32 -10.96
CA GLY A 31 -2.59 4.38 -10.87
C GLY A 31 -1.89 5.07 -12.02
N MET A 32 -2.55 6.03 -12.65
CA MET A 32 -1.93 6.98 -13.57
C MET A 32 -1.30 8.13 -12.79
N ALA A 33 -0.07 8.50 -13.13
CA ALA A 33 0.59 9.66 -12.54
C ALA A 33 1.30 10.49 -13.61
N ASP A 34 1.09 11.81 -13.58
CA ASP A 34 1.80 12.80 -14.40
C ASP A 34 2.53 13.74 -13.43
N GLN A 35 3.83 13.68 -13.42
CA GLN A 35 4.63 14.39 -12.41
C GLN A 35 5.91 14.98 -12.99
N ILE A 36 6.37 16.06 -12.36
CA ILE A 36 7.71 16.60 -12.57
C ILE A 36 8.63 16.03 -11.51
N GLU A 37 9.66 15.35 -11.94
CA GLU A 37 10.59 14.65 -11.05
C GLU A 37 12.03 15.13 -11.20
N ASN A 38 12.81 14.96 -10.13
CA ASN A 38 14.25 15.18 -10.16
C ASN A 38 14.95 13.90 -10.64
N ARG A 39 15.79 14.01 -11.62
CA ARG A 39 16.74 12.96 -12.00
C ARG A 39 17.92 12.95 -11.02
N ILE A 40 18.67 11.85 -10.99
CA ILE A 40 19.88 11.73 -10.16
C ILE A 40 20.89 12.86 -10.43
N ILE A 41 20.93 13.35 -11.67
CA ILE A 41 21.75 14.47 -12.11
C ILE A 41 21.15 15.85 -11.79
N GLU A 42 20.14 15.91 -10.94
CA GLU A 42 19.40 17.12 -10.54
C GLU A 42 18.63 17.84 -11.66
N ALA A 43 18.55 17.26 -12.86
CA ALA A 43 17.71 17.78 -13.92
C ALA A 43 16.23 17.47 -13.66
N LYS A 44 15.35 18.38 -14.07
CA LYS A 44 13.91 18.16 -14.04
C LYS A 44 13.46 17.42 -15.30
N SER A 45 12.53 16.47 -15.13
CA SER A 45 11.84 15.84 -16.25
C SER A 45 10.37 15.59 -15.92
N ARG A 46 9.52 15.60 -16.94
CA ARG A 46 8.15 15.14 -16.82
C ARG A 46 8.09 13.64 -17.03
N GLY A 47 7.48 12.93 -16.11
CA GLY A 47 7.23 11.49 -16.23
C GLY A 47 5.73 11.20 -16.22
N ILE A 48 5.27 10.33 -17.11
CA ILE A 48 3.92 9.76 -17.09
C ILE A 48 4.07 8.29 -16.80
N TYR A 49 3.44 7.82 -15.73
CA TYR A 49 3.58 6.47 -15.23
C TYR A 49 2.23 5.78 -15.15
N GLU A 50 2.22 4.48 -15.41
CA GLU A 50 1.09 3.59 -15.21
C GLU A 50 1.52 2.45 -14.27
N ALA A 51 0.87 2.35 -13.13
CA ALA A 51 1.12 1.29 -12.16
C ALA A 51 -0.19 0.81 -11.49
N PRO A 52 -1.18 0.34 -12.29
CA PRO A 52 -2.53 0.08 -11.79
C PRO A 52 -2.58 -0.99 -10.71
N GLY A 53 -1.83 -2.08 -10.85
CA GLY A 53 -1.79 -3.13 -9.84
C GLY A 53 -1.12 -2.70 -8.55
N MET A 54 -0.01 -1.96 -8.65
CA MET A 54 0.66 -1.45 -7.46
C MET A 54 -0.17 -0.39 -6.76
N ALA A 55 -0.88 0.47 -7.48
CA ALA A 55 -1.80 1.44 -6.89
C ALA A 55 -2.95 0.73 -6.14
N LEU A 56 -3.56 -0.29 -6.75
CA LEU A 56 -4.60 -1.09 -6.11
C LEU A 56 -4.12 -1.76 -4.83
N LEU A 57 -2.97 -2.43 -4.88
CA LEU A 57 -2.38 -3.10 -3.72
C LEU A 57 -1.94 -2.10 -2.64
N PHE A 58 -1.43 -0.94 -3.05
CA PHE A 58 -1.01 0.10 -2.12
C PHE A 58 -2.19 0.70 -1.35
N ILE A 59 -3.31 1.01 -2.02
CA ILE A 59 -4.54 1.49 -1.36
C ILE A 59 -5.00 0.51 -0.28
N ALA A 60 -5.04 -0.78 -0.61
CA ALA A 60 -5.42 -1.81 0.35
C ALA A 60 -4.42 -1.93 1.50
N TYR A 61 -3.12 -1.89 1.20
CA TYR A 61 -2.07 -1.99 2.20
C TYR A 61 -2.07 -0.80 3.17
N GLU A 62 -2.14 0.44 2.67
CA GLU A 62 -2.22 1.66 3.48
C GLU A 62 -3.44 1.64 4.42
N ARG A 63 -4.57 1.11 3.96
CA ARG A 63 -5.75 0.93 4.80
C ARG A 63 -5.47 -0.01 5.97
N LEU A 64 -4.76 -1.12 5.73
CA LEU A 64 -4.39 -2.07 6.78
C LEU A 64 -3.32 -1.49 7.72
N VAL A 65 -2.31 -0.78 7.20
CA VAL A 65 -1.32 -0.08 8.02
C VAL A 65 -2.00 0.86 8.99
N SER A 66 -2.93 1.68 8.51
CA SER A 66 -3.69 2.62 9.33
C SER A 66 -4.61 1.94 10.36
N ALA A 67 -5.08 0.73 10.07
CA ALA A 67 -5.96 -0.02 10.98
C ALA A 67 -5.19 -0.76 12.08
N VAL A 68 -3.93 -1.10 11.85
CA VAL A 68 -3.14 -1.99 12.73
C VAL A 68 -2.16 -1.20 13.59
N HIS A 69 -1.57 -0.13 13.07
CA HIS A 69 -0.50 0.61 13.72
C HIS A 69 -0.96 1.93 14.34
N ASN A 70 -0.23 2.37 15.37
CA ASN A 70 -0.39 3.69 15.96
C ASN A 70 0.24 4.77 15.06
N GLU A 71 -0.10 6.03 15.34
CA GLU A 71 0.30 7.18 14.53
C GLU A 71 1.83 7.33 14.40
N ASP A 72 2.58 7.12 15.48
CA ASP A 72 4.05 7.23 15.47
C ASP A 72 4.69 6.16 14.55
N THR A 73 4.17 4.93 14.60
CA THR A 73 4.62 3.85 13.74
C THR A 73 4.31 4.15 12.27
N ILE A 74 3.12 4.68 11.98
CA ILE A 74 2.70 5.08 10.63
C ILE A 74 3.60 6.21 10.11
N ALA A 75 3.87 7.22 10.92
CA ALA A 75 4.75 8.33 10.55
C ALA A 75 6.17 7.85 10.21
N ASN A 76 6.73 6.97 11.03
CA ASN A 76 8.04 6.36 10.78
C ASN A 76 8.03 5.48 9.52
N TYR A 77 7.00 4.66 9.31
CA TYR A 77 6.83 3.86 8.11
C TYR A 77 6.90 4.70 6.83
N HIS A 78 6.18 5.82 6.78
CA HIS A 78 6.20 6.71 5.64
C HIS A 78 7.55 7.41 5.45
N LEU A 79 8.21 7.82 6.54
CA LEU A 79 9.52 8.46 6.48
C LEU A 79 10.59 7.48 5.96
N GLU A 80 10.68 6.31 6.58
CA GLU A 80 11.67 5.30 6.23
C GLU A 80 11.38 4.67 4.86
N GLY A 81 10.12 4.52 4.50
CA GLY A 81 9.70 4.08 3.17
C GLY A 81 10.16 5.01 2.06
N ARG A 82 10.06 6.34 2.27
CA ARG A 82 10.61 7.33 1.32
C ARG A 82 12.13 7.27 1.21
N ARG A 83 12.84 7.09 2.33
CA ARG A 83 14.31 6.92 2.34
C ARG A 83 14.72 5.66 1.58
N LEU A 84 14.04 4.55 1.85
CA LEU A 84 14.27 3.30 1.14
C LEU A 84 14.01 3.47 -0.36
N GLY A 85 12.87 4.05 -0.74
CA GLY A 85 12.52 4.31 -2.13
C GLY A 85 13.59 5.11 -2.88
N ARG A 86 14.18 6.13 -2.23
CA ARG A 86 15.29 6.89 -2.82
C ARG A 86 16.55 6.04 -3.05
N LEU A 87 16.93 5.21 -2.07
CA LEU A 87 18.08 4.30 -2.21
C LEU A 87 17.87 3.31 -3.36
N LEU A 88 16.66 2.75 -3.48
CA LEU A 88 16.31 1.83 -4.55
C LEU A 88 16.32 2.52 -5.92
N TYR A 89 15.83 3.76 -6.02
CA TYR A 89 15.90 4.57 -7.23
C TYR A 89 17.33 4.86 -7.69
N GLU A 90 18.26 5.08 -6.75
CA GLU A 90 19.67 5.28 -6.99
C GLU A 90 20.42 3.97 -7.35
N GLY A 91 19.72 2.82 -7.40
CA GLY A 91 20.32 1.51 -7.68
C GLY A 91 21.04 0.88 -6.47
N ARG A 92 20.89 1.43 -5.29
CA ARG A 92 21.57 1.02 -4.04
C ARG A 92 20.81 -0.08 -3.30
N TRP A 93 20.38 -1.10 -4.01
CA TRP A 93 19.53 -2.20 -3.48
C TRP A 93 20.22 -3.04 -2.42
N LEU A 94 21.55 -3.20 -2.52
CA LEU A 94 22.38 -3.99 -1.61
C LEU A 94 23.19 -3.14 -0.63
N ASP A 95 22.94 -1.84 -0.60
CA ASP A 95 23.54 -0.93 0.38
C ASP A 95 23.09 -1.34 1.79
N PRO A 96 24.01 -1.38 2.78
CA PRO A 96 23.65 -1.74 4.15
C PRO A 96 22.47 -0.93 4.71
N GLN A 97 22.36 0.36 4.38
CA GLN A 97 21.27 1.20 4.81
C GLN A 97 19.93 0.76 4.18
N ALA A 98 19.93 0.40 2.89
CA ALA A 98 18.73 -0.11 2.23
C ALA A 98 18.27 -1.45 2.83
N LEU A 99 19.22 -2.33 3.14
CA LEU A 99 18.93 -3.61 3.81
C LEU A 99 18.36 -3.40 5.22
N MET A 100 18.98 -2.52 6.02
CA MET A 100 18.51 -2.18 7.37
C MET A 100 17.08 -1.63 7.35
N LEU A 101 16.80 -0.67 6.46
CA LEU A 101 15.46 -0.08 6.33
C LEU A 101 14.42 -1.12 5.92
N ARG A 102 14.73 -1.94 4.92
CA ARG A 102 13.85 -3.01 4.45
C ARG A 102 13.54 -4.02 5.55
N GLU A 103 14.57 -4.49 6.26
CA GLU A 103 14.40 -5.46 7.34
C GLU A 103 13.61 -4.88 8.52
N SER A 104 13.90 -3.64 8.89
CA SER A 104 13.16 -2.94 9.96
C SER A 104 11.69 -2.80 9.61
N LEU A 105 11.36 -2.28 8.42
CA LEU A 105 9.97 -2.12 7.99
C LEU A 105 9.25 -3.47 7.84
N GLN A 106 9.94 -4.49 7.35
CA GLN A 106 9.38 -5.83 7.23
C GLN A 106 9.09 -6.44 8.61
N LYS A 107 10.04 -6.33 9.54
CA LYS A 107 9.93 -6.94 10.87
C LYS A 107 8.92 -6.22 11.76
N TRP A 108 8.91 -4.89 11.77
CA TRP A 108 8.16 -4.11 12.75
C TRP A 108 6.84 -3.56 12.23
N VAL A 109 6.69 -3.44 10.91
CA VAL A 109 5.46 -2.94 10.30
C VAL A 109 4.75 -4.06 9.56
N ALA A 110 5.36 -4.62 8.53
CA ALA A 110 4.69 -5.55 7.63
C ALA A 110 4.28 -6.86 8.30
N SER A 111 5.04 -7.36 9.28
CA SER A 111 4.72 -8.61 9.97
C SER A 111 3.39 -8.58 10.72
N ALA A 112 2.97 -7.42 11.19
CA ALA A 112 1.70 -7.23 11.90
C ALA A 112 0.50 -7.04 10.96
N ILE A 113 0.75 -6.79 9.66
CA ILE A 113 -0.32 -6.51 8.69
C ILE A 113 -1.01 -7.80 8.28
N THR A 114 -2.23 -7.96 8.72
CA THR A 114 -3.16 -9.03 8.32
C THR A 114 -4.55 -8.45 8.17
N GLY A 115 -5.28 -8.86 7.14
CA GLY A 115 -6.66 -8.41 6.94
C GLY A 115 -7.09 -8.44 5.49
N THR A 116 -8.34 -8.09 5.27
CA THR A 116 -8.98 -7.99 3.97
C THR A 116 -9.56 -6.59 3.80
N VAL A 117 -9.29 -5.99 2.66
CA VAL A 117 -9.86 -4.69 2.29
C VAL A 117 -10.71 -4.85 1.05
N THR A 118 -11.98 -4.46 1.14
CA THR A 118 -12.91 -4.46 0.02
C THR A 118 -12.98 -3.06 -0.59
N LEU A 119 -12.62 -2.98 -1.86
CA LEU A 119 -12.62 -1.74 -2.64
C LEU A 119 -13.70 -1.78 -3.71
N ARG A 120 -14.37 -0.64 -3.92
CA ARG A 120 -15.19 -0.38 -5.08
C ARG A 120 -14.45 0.58 -5.99
N LEU A 121 -14.08 0.11 -7.17
CA LEU A 121 -13.38 0.91 -8.18
C LEU A 121 -14.38 1.52 -9.14
N ARG A 122 -14.11 2.75 -9.57
CA ARG A 122 -14.85 3.46 -10.62
C ARG A 122 -13.85 3.91 -11.70
N ARG A 123 -14.34 4.37 -12.82
CA ARG A 123 -13.48 4.91 -13.88
C ARG A 123 -12.81 6.21 -13.43
N GLY A 124 -11.56 6.41 -13.85
CA GLY A 124 -10.84 7.67 -13.68
C GLY A 124 -10.11 7.79 -12.35
N ASP A 125 -9.46 6.72 -11.91
CA ASP A 125 -8.65 6.70 -10.67
C ASP A 125 -9.48 6.96 -9.39
N ASP A 126 -10.78 6.62 -9.43
CA ASP A 126 -11.72 6.80 -8.33
C ASP A 126 -11.99 5.46 -7.60
N TYR A 127 -11.99 5.49 -6.29
CA TYR A 127 -12.29 4.31 -5.46
C TYR A 127 -12.99 4.68 -4.16
N THR A 128 -13.64 3.69 -3.57
CA THR A 128 -14.19 3.77 -2.22
C THR A 128 -13.81 2.52 -1.45
N ILE A 129 -13.35 2.67 -0.22
CA ILE A 129 -13.16 1.56 0.72
C ILE A 129 -14.55 1.20 1.26
N ILE A 130 -14.99 -0.04 0.99
CA ILE A 130 -16.31 -0.53 1.40
C ILE A 130 -16.22 -1.23 2.76
N ASP A 131 -15.17 -2.02 2.96
CA ASP A 131 -15.01 -2.81 4.17
C ASP A 131 -13.52 -3.04 4.48
N THR A 132 -13.23 -3.24 5.77
CA THR A 132 -11.93 -3.66 6.28
C THR A 132 -12.17 -4.66 7.39
N SER A 133 -11.76 -5.90 7.20
CA SER A 133 -12.06 -7.01 8.11
C SER A 133 -10.87 -7.96 8.28
N GLY A 134 -11.01 -8.93 9.19
CA GLY A 134 -9.97 -9.93 9.46
C GLY A 134 -8.68 -9.34 10.04
N LEU A 135 -8.79 -8.21 10.74
CA LEU A 135 -7.65 -7.57 11.40
C LEU A 135 -7.27 -8.36 12.65
N ASP A 136 -6.02 -8.76 12.73
CA ASP A 136 -5.43 -9.35 13.95
C ASP A 136 -4.90 -8.22 14.82
N THR A 137 -5.83 -7.45 15.44
CA THR A 137 -5.48 -6.29 16.25
C THR A 137 -5.96 -6.43 17.69
N CYS A 138 -5.14 -5.97 18.64
CA CYS A 138 -5.55 -5.75 20.03
C CYS A 138 -6.37 -4.45 20.21
N LEU A 139 -6.63 -3.69 19.17
CA LEU A 139 -7.43 -2.47 19.21
C LEU A 139 -8.90 -2.81 19.04
N LEU A 140 -9.61 -2.87 20.17
CA LEU A 140 -11.08 -2.85 20.19
C LEU A 140 -11.56 -1.48 19.67
N ILE A 141 -11.99 -1.41 18.42
CA ILE A 141 -12.77 -0.28 17.94
C ILE A 141 -14.16 -0.44 18.53
N THR A 142 -14.38 0.15 19.70
CA THR A 142 -15.75 0.31 20.20
C THR A 142 -16.43 1.36 19.34
N ALA A 143 -17.35 0.93 18.48
CA ALA A 143 -18.29 1.84 17.86
C ALA A 143 -19.03 2.60 18.97
N PRO A 144 -19.22 3.94 18.87
CA PRO A 144 -20.04 4.65 19.81
C PRO A 144 -21.44 4.02 19.78
N SER A 145 -21.88 3.54 20.93
CA SER A 145 -23.25 3.07 21.12
C SER A 145 -24.19 4.18 20.69
N SER A 146 -25.00 3.94 19.66
CA SER A 146 -26.11 4.80 19.31
C SER A 146 -27.08 4.81 20.49
N THR A 147 -26.95 5.79 21.37
CA THR A 147 -27.96 6.11 22.35
C THR A 147 -29.13 6.69 21.58
N THR A 148 -30.08 5.83 21.24
CA THR A 148 -31.45 6.24 20.94
C THR A 148 -32.01 6.81 22.23
N GLY A 149 -31.95 8.12 22.38
CA GLY A 149 -32.69 8.88 23.37
C GLY A 149 -34.02 9.29 22.76
N CYS A 150 -35.08 9.05 23.50
CA CYS A 150 -36.47 9.41 23.23
C CYS A 150 -36.66 10.84 22.79
#